data_651dc09a3eb6a7d5f8302958e62cc79c
#
_entry.id   651dc09a3eb6a7d5f8302958e62cc79c
#
_cell.length_a   1.000
_cell.length_b   1.000
_cell.length_c   1.000
_cell.angle_alpha   90.00
_cell.angle_beta   90.00
_cell.angle_gamma   90.00
#
_symmetry.space_group_name_H-M   'P 1'
#
loop_
_entity.id
_entity.type
_entity.pdbx_description
1 polymer ?
#
loop_
_entity_poly.entity_id
_entity_poly.type
_entity_poly.pdbx_seq_one_letter_code
_entity_poly.pdbx_strand_id
1 'polypeptide(L)'
;MGFFRGPNIVTENLIFAIDAGSPKCFKEGDTTATCLVSGFNCSGASGNPGSGTHTPNTANFPAYNSINGGVFDFAGSKGINIDGNLGSTTASTISMWFYKNSSNTQYFTDGRNDGGTWFLSNYTSDNINWNEKLTYNFEDPYNASASDFLNQWIHMVICSDGDGSKLYLNGIEVNTIDSTSPDEDFGINYRIGTRYTTSGEWTGYMGPIYFYNKKFTAAEAAQNFLAQKSRFI
;
A
#
# COMPACT_ATOMS: atom_id res chain seq x y z
N MET A 1 9.57 12.20 32.32
CA MET A 1 9.41 12.62 30.90
C MET A 1 8.21 11.84 30.36
N GLY A 2 7.10 12.50 30.06
CA GLY A 2 5.94 11.85 29.46
C GLY A 2 6.27 11.58 27.99
N PHE A 3 6.24 10.32 27.59
CA PHE A 3 6.27 9.97 26.19
C PHE A 3 4.90 10.33 25.62
N PHE A 4 4.82 11.40 24.85
CA PHE A 4 3.66 11.66 24.00
C PHE A 4 3.67 10.56 22.92
N ARG A 5 2.95 9.48 23.19
CA ARG A 5 2.55 8.56 22.13
C ARG A 5 1.40 9.27 21.39
N GLY A 6 1.55 9.48 20.12
CA GLY A 6 0.43 9.85 19.24
C GLY A 6 -0.72 8.84 19.38
N PRO A 7 -1.86 9.08 18.73
CA PRO A 7 -2.94 8.11 18.70
C PRO A 7 -2.43 6.77 18.16
N ASN A 8 -3.05 5.67 18.57
CA ASN A 8 -2.80 4.38 17.93
C ASN A 8 -3.44 4.38 16.53
N ILE A 9 -2.91 3.56 15.63
CA ILE A 9 -3.60 3.30 14.36
C ILE A 9 -5.00 2.72 14.62
N VAL A 10 -5.88 2.82 13.65
CA VAL A 10 -7.16 2.11 13.66
C VAL A 10 -6.88 0.60 13.66
N THR A 11 -7.50 -0.14 14.56
CA THR A 11 -7.35 -1.61 14.65
C THR A 11 -8.63 -2.35 14.32
N GLU A 12 -9.76 -1.67 14.31
CA GLU A 12 -11.04 -2.25 13.95
C GLU A 12 -11.04 -2.68 12.47
N ASN A 13 -11.41 -3.94 12.23
CA ASN A 13 -11.41 -4.55 10.89
C ASN A 13 -10.05 -4.53 10.16
N LEU A 14 -8.95 -4.43 10.90
CA LEU A 14 -7.61 -4.57 10.35
C LEU A 14 -7.37 -6.05 10.02
N ILE A 15 -7.18 -6.37 8.74
CA ILE A 15 -6.99 -7.74 8.24
C ILE A 15 -5.54 -8.05 7.87
N PHE A 16 -4.76 -7.02 7.54
CA PHE A 16 -3.35 -7.18 7.17
C PHE A 16 -2.54 -5.98 7.67
N ALA A 17 -1.35 -6.27 8.18
CA ALA A 17 -0.42 -5.24 8.65
C ALA A 17 1.02 -5.71 8.49
N ILE A 18 1.84 -4.95 7.77
CA ILE A 18 3.29 -5.10 7.75
C ILE A 18 3.96 -3.76 8.04
N ASP A 19 5.04 -3.82 8.79
CA ASP A 19 5.87 -2.66 9.14
C ASP A 19 7.31 -3.11 9.36
N ALA A 20 8.22 -2.67 8.50
CA ALA A 20 9.64 -2.95 8.64
C ALA A 20 10.26 -2.32 9.90
N GLY A 21 9.60 -1.33 10.51
CA GLY A 21 10.02 -0.80 11.82
C GLY A 21 9.63 -1.71 13.01
N SER A 22 8.90 -2.78 12.75
CA SER A 22 8.59 -3.79 13.77
C SER A 22 9.46 -5.03 13.61
N PRO A 23 10.36 -5.34 14.55
CA PRO A 23 11.19 -6.53 14.48
C PRO A 23 10.40 -7.85 14.56
N LYS A 24 9.10 -7.79 14.88
CA LYS A 24 8.18 -8.93 14.78
C LYS A 24 7.69 -9.18 13.37
N CYS A 25 7.75 -8.17 12.51
CA CYS A 25 7.36 -8.25 11.11
C CYS A 25 8.56 -8.51 10.22
N PHE A 26 9.58 -7.66 10.32
CA PHE A 26 10.73 -7.67 9.43
C PHE A 26 11.96 -7.05 10.11
N LYS A 27 13.16 -7.50 9.79
CA LYS A 27 14.42 -6.97 10.30
C LYS A 27 15.53 -7.14 9.27
N GLU A 28 16.65 -6.50 9.51
CA GLU A 28 17.85 -6.59 8.68
C GLU A 28 18.25 -8.07 8.46
N GLY A 29 18.46 -8.42 7.19
CA GLY A 29 18.84 -9.76 6.76
C GLY A 29 17.66 -10.72 6.49
N ASP A 30 16.44 -10.36 6.86
CA ASP A 30 15.27 -11.14 6.50
C ASP A 30 14.99 -11.06 4.99
N THR A 31 14.48 -12.13 4.43
CA THR A 31 14.06 -12.24 3.02
C THR A 31 12.57 -12.50 2.88
N THR A 32 11.86 -12.45 4.00
CA THR A 32 10.41 -12.58 4.13
C THR A 32 9.94 -11.71 5.29
N ALA A 33 8.68 -11.29 5.26
CA ALA A 33 8.06 -10.62 6.39
C ALA A 33 6.88 -11.42 6.93
N THR A 34 6.51 -11.16 8.16
CA THR A 34 5.33 -11.76 8.80
C THR A 34 4.28 -10.69 9.04
N CYS A 35 3.05 -10.94 8.62
CA CYS A 35 1.93 -10.07 8.92
C CYS A 35 1.67 -10.02 10.44
N LEU A 36 1.54 -8.82 10.98
CA LEU A 36 1.38 -8.57 12.42
C LEU A 36 -0.02 -8.95 12.97
N VAL A 37 -0.98 -9.20 12.08
CA VAL A 37 -2.39 -9.47 12.44
C VAL A 37 -2.78 -10.90 12.11
N SER A 38 -2.69 -11.29 10.84
CA SER A 38 -3.14 -12.61 10.37
C SER A 38 -2.09 -13.70 10.49
N GLY A 39 -0.83 -13.33 10.72
CA GLY A 39 0.29 -14.27 10.71
C GLY A 39 0.65 -14.80 9.32
N PHE A 40 0.08 -14.25 8.25
CA PHE A 40 0.49 -14.59 6.88
C PHE A 40 1.96 -14.28 6.67
N ASN A 41 2.65 -15.14 5.97
CA ASN A 41 3.97 -14.83 5.45
C ASN A 41 3.85 -13.90 4.25
N CYS A 42 4.88 -13.10 4.05
CA CYS A 42 5.06 -12.28 2.87
C CYS A 42 6.39 -12.65 2.24
N SER A 43 6.36 -13.11 0.99
CA SER A 43 7.54 -13.52 0.24
C SER A 43 7.85 -12.53 -0.88
N GLY A 44 9.02 -12.67 -1.53
CA GLY A 44 9.37 -11.85 -2.67
C GLY A 44 8.49 -12.15 -3.88
N ALA A 45 7.90 -11.12 -4.46
CA ALA A 45 7.18 -11.20 -5.71
C ALA A 45 8.14 -11.01 -6.87
N SER A 46 8.19 -11.97 -7.80
CA SER A 46 8.82 -11.74 -9.10
C SER A 46 7.77 -11.17 -10.06
N GLY A 47 8.15 -10.18 -10.87
CA GLY A 47 7.35 -9.76 -12.01
C GLY A 47 7.13 -10.97 -12.93
N ASN A 48 5.88 -11.22 -13.25
CA ASN A 48 5.36 -12.28 -14.11
C ASN A 48 5.54 -13.75 -13.67
N PRO A 49 4.63 -14.28 -12.90
CA PRO A 49 4.41 -15.71 -12.86
C PRO A 49 3.51 -16.19 -14.00
N GLY A 50 3.28 -15.49 -15.11
CA GLY A 50 2.34 -15.99 -16.13
C GLY A 50 1.11 -16.68 -15.49
N SER A 51 -0.01 -16.80 -16.01
CA SER A 51 -1.20 -17.42 -15.39
C SER A 51 -0.83 -18.66 -14.55
N GLY A 52 -0.54 -18.51 -13.26
CA GLY A 52 -0.13 -19.64 -12.43
C GLY A 52 0.21 -19.26 -10.99
N THR A 53 0.36 -20.27 -10.18
CA THR A 53 0.69 -20.16 -8.77
C THR A 53 1.97 -19.35 -8.57
N HIS A 54 1.91 -18.32 -7.74
CA HIS A 54 3.09 -17.58 -7.34
C HIS A 54 4.11 -18.52 -6.69
N THR A 55 5.33 -18.50 -7.21
CA THR A 55 6.45 -19.20 -6.56
C THR A 55 7.19 -18.16 -5.71
N PRO A 56 7.23 -18.32 -4.40
CA PRO A 56 7.97 -17.43 -3.51
C PRO A 56 9.43 -17.30 -3.97
N ASN A 57 9.90 -16.08 -4.14
CA ASN A 57 11.27 -15.79 -4.53
C ASN A 57 11.92 -14.82 -3.54
N THR A 58 12.68 -15.34 -2.61
CA THR A 58 13.35 -14.56 -1.57
C THR A 58 14.31 -13.49 -2.13
N ALA A 59 14.89 -13.72 -3.31
CA ALA A 59 15.80 -12.76 -3.96
C ALA A 59 15.06 -11.47 -4.40
N ASN A 60 13.74 -11.52 -4.59
CA ASN A 60 12.93 -10.39 -5.02
C ASN A 60 12.24 -9.67 -3.86
N PHE A 61 12.45 -10.09 -2.61
CA PHE A 61 11.92 -9.37 -1.46
C PHE A 61 12.65 -8.02 -1.30
N PRO A 62 11.95 -6.92 -0.93
CA PRO A 62 12.60 -5.64 -0.63
C PRO A 62 13.63 -5.78 0.50
N ALA A 63 14.68 -5.00 0.44
CA ALA A 63 15.67 -4.96 1.51
C ALA A 63 15.13 -4.18 2.73
N TYR A 64 15.71 -4.44 3.89
CA TYR A 64 15.53 -3.59 5.07
C TYR A 64 16.36 -2.32 4.92
N ASN A 65 15.78 -1.16 5.23
CA ASN A 65 16.49 0.09 5.36
C ASN A 65 16.15 0.75 6.71
N SER A 66 17.14 1.15 7.48
CA SER A 66 16.96 1.64 8.85
C SER A 66 16.43 3.08 8.97
N ILE A 67 16.28 3.79 7.84
CA ILE A 67 15.68 5.14 7.86
C ILE A 67 14.30 5.11 8.49
N ASN A 68 13.91 6.21 9.13
CA ASN A 68 12.61 6.36 9.78
C ASN A 68 12.22 5.17 10.69
N GLY A 69 13.20 4.55 11.34
CA GLY A 69 12.99 3.42 12.24
C GLY A 69 12.69 2.09 11.55
N GLY A 70 12.97 1.98 10.25
CA GLY A 70 12.82 0.76 9.44
C GLY A 70 11.76 0.87 8.36
N VAL A 71 12.15 0.67 7.11
CA VAL A 71 11.27 0.70 5.93
C VAL A 71 11.64 -0.41 4.96
N PHE A 72 10.73 -0.75 4.06
CA PHE A 72 11.00 -1.64 2.93
C PHE A 72 11.64 -0.84 1.79
N ASP A 73 12.80 -1.28 1.32
CA ASP A 73 13.57 -0.67 0.22
C ASP A 73 13.34 -1.47 -1.08
N PHE A 74 12.61 -0.87 -1.99
CA PHE A 74 12.26 -1.44 -3.29
C PHE A 74 13.25 -0.99 -4.37
N ALA A 75 14.52 -1.32 -4.21
CA ALA A 75 15.52 -1.09 -5.24
C ALA A 75 15.52 -2.23 -6.26
N GLY A 76 15.19 -1.93 -7.52
CA GLY A 76 15.31 -2.83 -8.67
C GLY A 76 14.45 -4.12 -8.60
N SER A 77 13.39 -4.18 -9.37
CA SER A 77 12.53 -5.37 -9.58
C SER A 77 12.15 -6.13 -8.30
N LYS A 78 11.86 -5.41 -7.24
CA LYS A 78 11.45 -5.96 -5.95
C LYS A 78 9.94 -5.86 -5.78
N GLY A 79 9.38 -6.79 -5.03
CA GLY A 79 7.98 -6.78 -4.66
C GLY A 79 7.70 -7.70 -3.49
N ILE A 80 6.60 -7.49 -2.82
CA ILE A 80 6.10 -8.34 -1.75
C ILE A 80 4.87 -9.07 -2.26
N ASN A 81 4.83 -10.38 -2.10
CA ASN A 81 3.65 -11.20 -2.27
C ASN A 81 3.08 -11.56 -0.89
N ILE A 82 1.78 -11.45 -0.72
CA ILE A 82 1.09 -11.89 0.49
C ILE A 82 0.72 -13.35 0.29
N ASP A 83 1.35 -14.25 1.06
CA ASP A 83 1.16 -15.69 0.94
C ASP A 83 -0.11 -16.14 1.70
N GLY A 84 -1.26 -15.66 1.25
CA GLY A 84 -2.55 -15.93 1.87
C GLY A 84 -3.71 -15.34 1.09
N ASN A 85 -4.92 -15.70 1.49
CA ASN A 85 -6.15 -15.15 0.93
C ASN A 85 -6.67 -14.05 1.86
N LEU A 86 -6.68 -12.81 1.38
CA LEU A 86 -7.23 -11.67 2.11
C LEU A 86 -8.76 -11.61 2.04
N GLY A 87 -9.36 -12.42 1.15
CA GLY A 87 -10.79 -12.54 1.01
C GLY A 87 -11.44 -11.43 0.19
N SER A 88 -12.72 -11.62 -0.08
CA SER A 88 -13.60 -10.62 -0.67
C SER A 88 -14.24 -9.78 0.42
N THR A 89 -14.50 -8.52 0.12
CA THR A 89 -15.14 -7.58 1.04
C THR A 89 -16.03 -6.61 0.26
N THR A 90 -17.10 -6.14 0.90
CA THR A 90 -17.97 -5.10 0.36
C THR A 90 -17.48 -3.69 0.68
N ALA A 91 -16.47 -3.57 1.53
CA ALA A 91 -15.85 -2.31 1.88
C ALA A 91 -14.39 -2.52 2.28
N SER A 92 -13.52 -1.63 1.91
CA SER A 92 -12.09 -1.81 2.10
C SER A 92 -11.36 -0.50 2.29
N THR A 93 -10.20 -0.60 2.88
CA THR A 93 -9.23 0.50 2.99
C THR A 93 -7.81 -0.04 2.88
N ILE A 94 -6.99 0.66 2.11
CA ILE A 94 -5.54 0.54 2.14
C ILE A 94 -4.97 1.83 2.72
N SER A 95 -4.11 1.70 3.73
CA SER A 95 -3.40 2.82 4.37
C SER A 95 -1.91 2.52 4.34
N MET A 96 -1.10 3.42 3.79
CA MET A 96 0.34 3.20 3.66
C MET A 96 1.14 4.49 3.69
N TRP A 97 2.42 4.37 4.09
CA TRP A 97 3.43 5.38 3.88
C TRP A 97 4.32 4.99 2.70
N PHE A 98 4.61 5.94 1.84
CA PHE A 98 5.52 5.73 0.73
C PHE A 98 6.46 6.92 0.49
N TYR A 99 7.60 6.62 -0.11
CA TYR A 99 8.57 7.58 -0.63
C TYR A 99 8.93 7.15 -2.04
N LYS A 100 8.56 7.95 -3.03
CA LYS A 100 8.77 7.66 -4.44
C LYS A 100 10.02 8.39 -4.93
N ASN A 101 10.93 7.70 -5.62
CA ASN A 101 12.15 8.29 -6.17
C ASN A 101 12.24 8.23 -7.70
N SER A 102 11.16 7.85 -8.38
CA SER A 102 11.09 7.76 -9.84
C SER A 102 9.77 8.35 -10.34
N SER A 103 9.82 9.10 -11.44
CA SER A 103 8.63 9.65 -12.13
C SER A 103 7.90 8.64 -13.02
N ASN A 104 8.42 7.42 -13.15
CA ASN A 104 7.78 6.39 -13.97
C ASN A 104 6.46 5.91 -13.37
N THR A 105 5.60 5.33 -14.21
CA THR A 105 4.43 4.57 -13.75
C THR A 105 4.86 3.43 -12.85
N GLN A 106 4.31 3.37 -11.66
CA GLN A 106 4.64 2.37 -10.64
C GLN A 106 3.38 1.86 -9.94
N TYR A 107 3.42 0.62 -9.49
CA TYR A 107 2.31 -0.01 -8.78
C TYR A 107 2.58 -0.05 -7.29
N PHE A 108 1.65 0.51 -6.52
CA PHE A 108 1.65 0.33 -5.07
C PHE A 108 1.22 -1.08 -4.71
N THR A 109 0.14 -1.54 -5.34
CA THR A 109 -0.43 -2.88 -5.08
C THR A 109 -1.09 -3.44 -6.34
N ASP A 110 -1.15 -4.78 -6.45
CA ASP A 110 -1.84 -5.45 -7.56
C ASP A 110 -2.35 -6.85 -7.16
N GLY A 111 -3.64 -7.10 -7.27
CA GLY A 111 -4.29 -8.40 -7.01
C GLY A 111 -4.87 -9.09 -8.24
N ARG A 112 -4.68 -8.54 -9.46
CA ARG A 112 -5.43 -8.95 -10.66
C ARG A 112 -5.18 -10.36 -11.17
N ASN A 113 -4.08 -10.99 -10.83
CA ASN A 113 -3.69 -12.25 -11.48
C ASN A 113 -4.41 -13.50 -10.95
N ASP A 114 -4.94 -13.45 -9.75
CA ASP A 114 -5.51 -14.62 -9.06
C ASP A 114 -6.96 -14.40 -8.62
N GLY A 115 -7.74 -13.76 -9.48
CA GLY A 115 -9.15 -13.48 -9.24
C GLY A 115 -9.44 -12.16 -8.51
N GLY A 116 -8.40 -11.50 -8.02
CA GLY A 116 -8.52 -10.15 -7.48
C GLY A 116 -8.67 -9.11 -8.58
N THR A 117 -9.48 -8.10 -8.36
CA THR A 117 -9.74 -7.03 -9.34
C THR A 117 -8.97 -5.76 -9.05
N TRP A 118 -8.19 -5.74 -7.99
CA TRP A 118 -7.62 -4.54 -7.42
C TRP A 118 -6.21 -4.24 -7.85
N PHE A 119 -6.00 -3.06 -8.37
CA PHE A 119 -4.68 -2.48 -8.42
C PHE A 119 -4.70 -1.01 -8.01
N LEU A 120 -3.60 -0.56 -7.47
CA LEU A 120 -3.35 0.81 -7.13
C LEU A 120 -2.03 1.20 -7.78
N SER A 121 -2.06 2.15 -8.69
CA SER A 121 -0.88 2.59 -9.41
C SER A 121 -0.80 4.11 -9.49
N ASN A 122 0.42 4.60 -9.64
CA ASN A 122 0.68 5.99 -9.98
C ASN A 122 1.22 6.05 -11.42
N TYR A 123 0.50 6.67 -12.31
CA TYR A 123 0.91 6.89 -13.69
C TYR A 123 1.85 8.09 -13.82
N THR A 124 2.53 8.21 -14.97
CA THR A 124 3.43 9.32 -15.29
C THR A 124 2.72 10.69 -15.39
N SER A 125 1.41 10.66 -15.61
CA SER A 125 0.53 11.81 -15.49
C SER A 125 -0.16 11.75 -14.14
N ASP A 126 0.11 12.61 -13.26
CA ASP A 126 -0.55 13.08 -12.03
C ASP A 126 -1.75 12.28 -11.44
N ASN A 127 -1.90 11.01 -11.83
CA ASN A 127 -3.06 10.20 -11.51
C ASN A 127 -2.71 9.03 -10.59
N ILE A 128 -3.49 8.82 -9.54
CA ILE A 128 -3.61 7.53 -8.89
C ILE A 128 -4.78 6.79 -9.52
N ASN A 129 -4.51 5.61 -10.05
CA ASN A 129 -5.53 4.71 -10.56
C ASN A 129 -5.88 3.68 -9.51
N TRP A 130 -7.16 3.53 -9.31
CA TRP A 130 -7.75 2.57 -8.43
C TRP A 130 -8.71 1.67 -9.22
N ASN A 131 -8.46 0.36 -9.22
CA ASN A 131 -9.34 -0.67 -9.79
C ASN A 131 -9.76 -0.43 -11.24
N GLU A 132 -8.82 -0.12 -12.17
CA GLU A 132 -9.06 0.07 -13.62
C GLU A 132 -10.21 1.02 -14.00
N LYS A 133 -11.15 1.30 -13.12
CA LYS A 133 -12.36 2.07 -13.38
C LYS A 133 -12.29 3.52 -12.93
N LEU A 134 -11.35 3.84 -12.06
CA LEU A 134 -11.31 5.15 -11.41
C LEU A 134 -9.92 5.74 -11.53
N THR A 135 -9.81 6.76 -12.37
CA THR A 135 -8.60 7.58 -12.48
C THR A 135 -8.79 8.81 -11.62
N TYR A 136 -7.96 8.95 -10.60
CA TYR A 136 -7.92 10.14 -9.76
C TYR A 136 -6.83 11.07 -10.26
N ASN A 137 -7.22 12.25 -10.69
CA ASN A 137 -6.29 13.33 -10.97
C ASN A 137 -5.96 14.03 -9.65
N PHE A 138 -4.69 14.13 -9.30
CA PHE A 138 -4.22 14.87 -8.14
C PHE A 138 -4.21 16.38 -8.38
N GLU A 139 -5.13 16.90 -9.17
CA GLU A 139 -5.10 18.30 -9.55
C GLU A 139 -5.42 19.27 -8.39
N ASP A 140 -5.87 18.77 -7.21
CA ASP A 140 -6.23 19.66 -6.10
C ASP A 140 -6.30 18.91 -4.75
N PRO A 141 -5.86 19.46 -3.64
CA PRO A 141 -5.45 20.84 -3.32
C PRO A 141 -3.94 21.10 -3.50
N TYR A 142 -3.19 20.13 -3.98
CA TYR A 142 -1.73 20.26 -4.05
C TYR A 142 -1.24 20.72 -5.40
N ASN A 143 -2.14 20.93 -6.41
CA ASN A 143 -1.78 21.22 -7.80
C ASN A 143 -0.62 20.32 -8.26
N ALA A 144 -0.73 19.04 -7.90
CA ALA A 144 0.41 18.15 -7.79
C ALA A 144 0.66 17.47 -9.13
N SER A 145 1.75 17.82 -9.74
CA SER A 145 2.33 17.00 -10.81
C SER A 145 2.92 15.71 -10.22
N ALA A 146 3.14 14.66 -11.02
CA ALA A 146 3.80 13.43 -10.55
C ALA A 146 5.16 13.71 -9.89
N SER A 147 5.78 14.86 -10.20
CA SER A 147 6.98 15.37 -9.56
C SER A 147 6.77 15.80 -8.11
N ASP A 148 5.58 16.20 -7.72
CA ASP A 148 5.32 16.71 -6.37
C ASP A 148 5.27 15.61 -5.32
N PHE A 149 5.14 14.36 -5.74
CA PHE A 149 5.27 13.19 -4.86
C PHE A 149 6.69 12.63 -4.80
N LEU A 150 7.60 13.15 -5.61
CA LEU A 150 8.98 12.67 -5.63
C LEU A 150 9.75 13.15 -4.41
N ASN A 151 10.57 12.25 -3.89
CA ASN A 151 11.56 12.55 -2.87
C ASN A 151 10.97 13.11 -1.56
N GLN A 152 9.75 12.70 -1.22
CA GLN A 152 9.13 13.03 0.05
C GLN A 152 8.27 11.87 0.57
N TRP A 153 8.11 11.80 1.88
CA TRP A 153 7.21 10.85 2.52
C TRP A 153 5.76 11.33 2.43
N ILE A 154 4.90 10.44 2.00
CA ILE A 154 3.46 10.69 1.91
C ILE A 154 2.72 9.54 2.58
N HIS A 155 1.75 9.89 3.41
CA HIS A 155 0.75 8.95 3.89
C HIS A 155 -0.45 8.97 2.94
N MET A 156 -0.81 7.82 2.44
CA MET A 156 -1.97 7.63 1.58
C MET A 156 -2.98 6.71 2.25
N VAL A 157 -4.24 7.10 2.20
CA VAL A 157 -5.37 6.22 2.49
C VAL A 157 -6.29 6.25 1.28
N ILE A 158 -6.59 5.08 0.75
CA ILE A 158 -7.65 4.90 -0.22
C ILE A 158 -8.67 3.93 0.35
N CYS A 159 -9.93 4.29 0.27
CA CYS A 159 -11.01 3.45 0.79
C CYS A 159 -12.21 3.47 -0.14
N SER A 160 -12.94 2.37 -0.16
CA SER A 160 -14.09 2.15 -1.02
C SER A 160 -15.16 1.31 -0.33
N ASP A 161 -16.38 1.45 -0.80
CA ASP A 161 -17.53 0.59 -0.54
C ASP A 161 -18.47 0.63 -1.76
N GLY A 162 -19.64 0.01 -1.65
CA GLY A 162 -20.62 0.01 -2.74
C GLY A 162 -21.15 1.39 -3.15
N ASP A 163 -20.92 2.42 -2.32
CA ASP A 163 -21.44 3.79 -2.53
C ASP A 163 -20.36 4.75 -3.07
N GLY A 164 -19.09 4.31 -3.18
CA GLY A 164 -18.03 5.13 -3.74
C GLY A 164 -16.68 5.03 -3.02
N SER A 165 -15.70 5.73 -3.57
CA SER A 165 -14.31 5.69 -3.11
C SER A 165 -13.81 7.06 -2.66
N LYS A 166 -12.88 7.06 -1.70
CA LYS A 166 -12.23 8.27 -1.19
C LYS A 166 -10.73 8.10 -1.12
N LEU A 167 -10.03 9.19 -1.44
CA LEU A 167 -8.59 9.29 -1.32
C LEU A 167 -8.21 10.36 -0.31
N TYR A 168 -7.32 10.00 0.62
CA TYR A 168 -6.73 10.92 1.58
C TYR A 168 -5.22 10.93 1.42
N LEU A 169 -4.63 12.12 1.45
CA LEU A 169 -3.18 12.30 1.51
C LEU A 169 -2.83 13.08 2.78
N ASN A 170 -1.87 12.56 3.53
CA ASN A 170 -1.43 13.16 4.79
C ASN A 170 -2.59 13.48 5.75
N GLY A 171 -3.61 12.60 5.77
CA GLY A 171 -4.78 12.70 6.63
C GLY A 171 -5.88 13.65 6.14
N ILE A 172 -5.73 14.24 4.96
CA ILE A 172 -6.69 15.18 4.37
C ILE A 172 -7.36 14.52 3.15
N GLU A 173 -8.68 14.61 3.07
CA GLU A 173 -9.45 14.15 1.91
C GLU A 173 -9.09 15.01 0.69
N VAL A 174 -8.63 14.36 -0.38
CA VAL A 174 -8.22 15.05 -1.61
C VAL A 174 -9.12 14.73 -2.79
N ASN A 175 -9.79 13.60 -2.76
CA ASN A 175 -10.75 13.26 -3.81
C ASN A 175 -11.82 12.29 -3.31
N THR A 176 -13.01 12.39 -3.92
CA THR A 176 -14.14 11.47 -3.74
C THR A 176 -14.69 11.11 -5.10
N ILE A 177 -15.02 9.84 -5.29
CA ILE A 177 -15.75 9.35 -6.46
C ILE A 177 -17.02 8.66 -5.98
N ASP A 178 -18.14 9.20 -6.41
CA ASP A 178 -19.46 8.63 -6.23
C ASP A 178 -19.73 7.66 -7.39
N SER A 179 -19.25 6.46 -7.28
CA SER A 179 -19.45 5.41 -8.28
C SER A 179 -19.62 4.09 -7.54
N THR A 180 -20.70 3.41 -7.86
CA THR A 180 -20.92 2.05 -7.39
C THR A 180 -19.79 1.17 -7.91
N SER A 181 -18.88 0.78 -7.05
CA SER A 181 -17.89 -0.25 -7.34
C SER A 181 -18.46 -1.58 -6.86
N PRO A 182 -18.40 -2.63 -7.67
CA PRO A 182 -18.76 -3.96 -7.20
C PRO A 182 -17.76 -4.45 -6.14
N ASP A 183 -18.10 -5.57 -5.53
CA ASP A 183 -17.34 -6.27 -4.51
C ASP A 183 -15.82 -6.18 -4.67
N GLU A 184 -15.19 -5.83 -3.58
CA GLU A 184 -13.78 -5.63 -3.49
C GLU A 184 -13.12 -6.95 -3.12
N ASP A 185 -12.50 -7.62 -4.07
CA ASP A 185 -11.80 -8.86 -3.83
C ASP A 185 -10.29 -8.62 -3.78
N PHE A 186 -9.71 -8.69 -2.58
CA PHE A 186 -8.26 -8.69 -2.42
C PHE A 186 -7.64 -9.98 -2.99
N GLY A 187 -8.42 -11.05 -3.07
CA GLY A 187 -7.99 -12.32 -3.64
C GLY A 187 -6.83 -12.98 -2.90
N ILE A 188 -6.22 -13.91 -3.59
CA ILE A 188 -5.00 -14.60 -3.18
C ILE A 188 -3.79 -13.99 -3.90
N ASN A 189 -2.59 -14.17 -3.32
CA ASN A 189 -1.33 -13.67 -3.92
C ASN A 189 -1.33 -12.18 -4.24
N TYR A 190 -1.93 -11.37 -3.37
CA TYR A 190 -1.94 -9.92 -3.50
C TYR A 190 -0.51 -9.37 -3.40
N ARG A 191 -0.16 -8.45 -4.28
CA ARG A 191 1.20 -7.94 -4.40
C ARG A 191 1.31 -6.50 -3.97
N ILE A 192 2.48 -6.15 -3.45
CA ILE A 192 2.85 -4.80 -3.04
C ILE A 192 4.15 -4.42 -3.75
N GLY A 193 4.19 -3.22 -4.32
CA GLY A 193 5.36 -2.67 -5.00
C GLY A 193 5.66 -3.26 -6.38
N THR A 194 4.78 -4.08 -6.92
CA THR A 194 4.97 -4.67 -8.25
C THR A 194 3.63 -5.00 -8.91
N ARG A 195 3.67 -5.13 -10.22
CA ARG A 195 2.53 -5.56 -11.03
C ARG A 195 2.57 -7.08 -11.25
N TYR A 196 1.45 -7.66 -11.69
CA TYR A 196 1.39 -9.05 -12.16
C TYR A 196 2.18 -9.30 -13.47
N THR A 197 2.57 -8.24 -14.19
CA THR A 197 3.46 -8.28 -15.36
C THR A 197 4.85 -7.71 -15.01
N THR A 198 5.81 -7.81 -15.92
CA THR A 198 7.21 -7.42 -15.74
C THR A 198 7.48 -5.91 -15.82
N SER A 199 6.51 -5.05 -15.60
CA SER A 199 6.69 -3.60 -15.72
C SER A 199 5.99 -2.86 -14.59
N GLY A 200 6.53 -1.71 -14.21
CA GLY A 200 5.92 -0.82 -13.22
C GLY A 200 6.24 -1.17 -11.78
N GLU A 201 7.39 -1.80 -11.53
CA GLU A 201 7.89 -2.05 -10.18
C GLU A 201 8.10 -0.73 -9.44
N TRP A 202 7.81 -0.76 -8.14
CA TRP A 202 8.06 0.38 -7.26
C TRP A 202 9.55 0.64 -7.11
N THR A 203 9.92 1.92 -7.10
CA THR A 203 11.27 2.36 -6.82
C THR A 203 11.24 3.43 -5.75
N GLY A 204 11.86 3.14 -4.60
CA GLY A 204 11.81 3.97 -3.41
C GLY A 204 11.49 3.16 -2.18
N TYR A 205 10.89 3.78 -1.19
CA TYR A 205 10.62 3.14 0.10
C TYR A 205 9.13 3.03 0.36
N MET A 206 8.75 1.98 1.10
CA MET A 206 7.44 1.88 1.73
C MET A 206 7.61 1.70 3.23
N GLY A 207 6.82 2.46 3.98
CA GLY A 207 6.71 2.33 5.43
C GLY A 207 5.68 1.27 5.82
N PRO A 208 4.94 1.48 6.91
CA PRO A 208 3.84 0.59 7.29
C PRO A 208 2.74 0.55 6.24
N ILE A 209 2.19 -0.66 6.04
CA ILE A 209 1.12 -0.94 5.09
C ILE A 209 0.04 -1.71 5.82
N TYR A 210 -1.21 -1.22 5.74
CA TYR A 210 -2.37 -1.76 6.43
C TYR A 210 -3.53 -1.93 5.46
N PHE A 211 -4.21 -3.08 5.54
CA PHE A 211 -5.45 -3.34 4.82
C PHE A 211 -6.58 -3.60 5.82
N TYR A 212 -7.74 -3.04 5.54
CA TYR A 212 -8.91 -3.11 6.38
C TYR A 212 -10.11 -3.59 5.57
N ASN A 213 -10.96 -4.37 6.23
CA ASN A 213 -12.26 -4.80 5.73
C ASN A 213 -13.34 -3.80 6.17
N LYS A 214 -13.14 -2.53 5.85
CA LYS A 214 -14.09 -1.42 6.08
C LYS A 214 -13.67 -0.20 5.26
N LYS A 215 -14.61 0.68 4.94
CA LYS A 215 -14.34 2.02 4.43
C LYS A 215 -14.02 2.96 5.59
N PHE A 216 -12.93 3.69 5.50
CA PHE A 216 -12.54 4.67 6.52
C PHE A 216 -13.38 5.94 6.44
N THR A 217 -13.66 6.48 7.60
CA THR A 217 -14.07 7.87 7.77
C THR A 217 -12.85 8.80 7.67
N ALA A 218 -13.09 10.09 7.44
CA ALA A 218 -12.02 11.10 7.45
C ALA A 218 -11.25 11.13 8.79
N ALA A 219 -11.95 10.89 9.91
CA ALA A 219 -11.33 10.84 11.23
C ALA A 219 -10.37 9.65 11.36
N GLU A 220 -10.72 8.49 10.83
CA GLU A 220 -9.85 7.30 10.85
C GLU A 220 -8.64 7.45 9.93
N ALA A 221 -8.81 8.07 8.75
CA ALA A 221 -7.70 8.39 7.86
C ALA A 221 -6.71 9.36 8.55
N ALA A 222 -7.22 10.40 9.19
CA ALA A 222 -6.42 11.33 9.97
C ALA A 222 -5.76 10.65 11.19
N GLN A 223 -6.45 9.73 11.86
CA GLN A 223 -5.90 8.97 12.98
C GLN A 223 -4.69 8.15 12.55
N ASN A 224 -4.76 7.39 11.44
CA ASN A 224 -3.63 6.59 10.94
C ASN A 224 -2.44 7.47 10.55
N PHE A 225 -2.69 8.62 9.93
CA PHE A 225 -1.65 9.60 9.64
C PHE A 225 -0.97 10.10 10.92
N LEU A 226 -1.74 10.60 11.89
CA LEU A 226 -1.22 11.17 13.13
C LEU A 226 -0.48 10.13 13.99
N ALA A 227 -0.92 8.87 13.96
CA ALA A 227 -0.29 7.78 14.68
C ALA A 227 1.19 7.58 14.30
N GLN A 228 1.56 7.93 13.08
CA GLN A 228 2.87 7.62 12.51
C GLN A 228 3.61 8.85 11.97
N LYS A 229 2.96 10.01 11.93
CA LYS A 229 3.52 11.24 11.37
C LYS A 229 4.92 11.54 11.87
N SER A 230 5.15 11.45 13.18
CA SER A 230 6.45 11.77 13.81
C SER A 230 7.60 10.84 13.40
N ARG A 231 7.29 9.74 12.71
CA ARG A 231 8.29 8.81 12.18
C ARG A 231 8.77 9.23 10.78
N PHE A 232 7.93 9.93 10.03
CA PHE A 232 8.18 10.22 8.61
C PHE A 232 8.37 11.70 8.29
N ILE A 233 7.72 12.60 9.06
CA ILE A 233 7.78 14.05 8.84
C ILE A 233 7.75 14.84 10.15
#